data_ce191b4c738fb8d83322eea0b24ac527
#
_entry.id   ce191b4c738fb8d83322eea0b24ac527
#
_cell.length_a   1.000
_cell.length_b   1.000
_cell.length_c   1.000
_cell.angle_alpha   90.00
_cell.angle_beta   90.00
_cell.angle_gamma   90.00
#
_symmetry.space_group_name_H-M   'P 1'
#
loop_
_entity.id
_entity.type
_entity.pdbx_description
1 polymer ?
#
loop_
_entity_poly.entity_id
_entity_poly.type
_entity_poly.pdbx_seq_one_letter_code
_entity_poly.pdbx_strand_id
1 'polypeptide(L)'
;MRVDLNCDLGEAFGNYSFGGDHQIIPLITSANVACGFHAGDENVMNETVKLAKAHNVAVGAHPGLPDLKGFGRRNIDISNDEIYNLMIYQLGALQGFCRIHQVKINHVKPHGALYQMGAKDREIANVIAQAVYDFDPSLVLVGLANSYLISEAKNVGLITASKVFADRRYEDDGQLVSRKESDAVITDTDEALKQVLKMVKENKVISKNNKEVTLQADTICVHGDGEHALLFVSKIREILMKEGIDIQSL
;
A
#
# COMPACT_ATOMS: atom_id res chain seq x y z
N MET A 1 -0.45 -19.52 9.42
CA MET A 1 -0.81 -18.66 8.26
C MET A 1 -0.50 -17.25 8.71
N ARG A 2 0.12 -16.41 7.87
CA ARG A 2 0.50 -15.03 8.23
C ARG A 2 -0.02 -14.03 7.20
N VAL A 3 -0.26 -12.79 7.62
CA VAL A 3 -0.62 -11.67 6.75
C VAL A 3 -0.11 -10.36 7.34
N ASP A 4 0.26 -9.43 6.50
CA ASP A 4 0.62 -8.07 6.88
C ASP A 4 -0.61 -7.13 6.83
N LEU A 5 -0.66 -6.16 7.75
CA LEU A 5 -1.60 -5.04 7.71
C LEU A 5 -0.85 -3.75 7.40
N ASN A 6 -1.10 -3.15 6.25
CA ASN A 6 -0.44 -1.93 5.85
C ASN A 6 -1.40 -0.73 5.79
N CYS A 7 -0.89 0.45 6.12
CA CYS A 7 -1.62 1.71 6.00
C CYS A 7 -0.73 2.80 5.39
N ASP A 8 -1.34 3.69 4.62
CA ASP A 8 -0.68 4.88 4.09
C ASP A 8 -0.62 5.95 5.19
N LEU A 9 0.57 6.43 5.50
CA LEU A 9 0.86 7.34 6.60
C LEU A 9 1.80 8.47 6.15
N GLY A 10 1.87 9.50 6.99
CA GLY A 10 2.71 10.66 6.69
C GLY A 10 2.18 11.50 5.54
N GLU A 11 0.87 11.50 5.33
CA GLU A 11 0.22 12.22 4.22
C GLU A 11 -0.23 13.65 4.60
N ALA A 12 0.08 14.13 5.81
CA ALA A 12 -0.04 15.54 6.18
C ALA A 12 0.94 16.40 5.37
N PHE A 13 0.70 17.71 5.27
CA PHE A 13 1.57 18.64 4.54
C PHE A 13 1.52 20.02 5.16
N GLY A 14 2.65 20.57 5.58
CA GLY A 14 2.77 21.87 6.24
C GLY A 14 1.83 21.97 7.44
N ASN A 15 0.90 22.92 7.39
CA ASN A 15 -0.10 23.13 8.45
C ASN A 15 -1.36 22.27 8.27
N TYR A 16 -1.45 21.45 7.23
CA TYR A 16 -2.59 20.57 6.97
C TYR A 16 -2.31 19.18 7.53
N SER A 17 -3.13 18.72 8.47
CA SER A 17 -3.07 17.37 9.00
C SER A 17 -4.17 16.52 8.41
N PHE A 18 -3.84 15.29 8.03
CA PHE A 18 -4.77 14.29 7.56
C PHE A 18 -4.62 13.03 8.41
N GLY A 19 -5.74 12.44 8.78
CA GLY A 19 -5.78 11.16 9.45
C GLY A 19 -5.32 11.18 10.92
N GLY A 20 -5.31 9.99 11.47
CA GLY A 20 -4.92 9.71 12.86
C GLY A 20 -3.70 8.80 12.91
N ASP A 21 -2.57 9.18 12.31
CA ASP A 21 -1.36 8.36 12.24
C ASP A 21 -0.98 7.77 13.61
N HIS A 22 -1.01 8.59 14.67
CA HIS A 22 -0.75 8.15 16.03
C HIS A 22 -1.75 7.10 16.56
N GLN A 23 -2.98 7.12 16.07
CA GLN A 23 -4.03 6.21 16.51
C GLN A 23 -4.02 4.89 15.75
N ILE A 24 -3.64 4.93 14.45
CA ILE A 24 -3.66 3.75 13.60
C ILE A 24 -2.36 2.94 13.66
N ILE A 25 -1.22 3.59 13.92
CA ILE A 25 0.07 2.92 13.89
C ILE A 25 0.17 1.73 14.85
N PRO A 26 -0.42 1.74 16.07
CA PRO A 26 -0.40 0.56 16.93
C PRO A 26 -1.20 -0.64 16.40
N LEU A 27 -2.02 -0.42 15.38
CA LEU A 27 -2.92 -1.42 14.81
C LEU A 27 -2.39 -2.08 13.53
N ILE A 28 -1.31 -1.57 12.97
CA ILE A 28 -0.73 -2.04 11.69
C ILE A 28 0.64 -2.68 11.89
N THR A 29 1.15 -3.35 10.88
CA THR A 29 2.48 -3.96 10.88
C THR A 29 3.42 -3.30 9.89
N SER A 30 2.88 -2.59 8.89
CA SER A 30 3.64 -1.88 7.86
C SER A 30 3.06 -0.49 7.60
N ALA A 31 3.92 0.52 7.58
CA ALA A 31 3.59 1.91 7.25
C ALA A 31 4.12 2.27 5.86
N ASN A 32 3.25 2.67 4.94
CA ASN A 32 3.65 3.22 3.65
C ASN A 32 3.82 4.74 3.81
N VAL A 33 5.06 5.22 3.92
CA VAL A 33 5.36 6.62 4.25
C VAL A 33 5.39 7.46 2.99
N ALA A 34 4.54 8.48 2.93
CA ALA A 34 4.51 9.45 1.83
C ALA A 34 5.87 10.15 1.64
N CYS A 35 6.28 10.34 0.38
CA CYS A 35 7.62 10.78 0.03
C CYS A 35 7.68 12.20 -0.55
N GLY A 36 6.70 13.06 -0.23
CA GLY A 36 6.72 14.50 -0.52
C GLY A 36 6.15 14.93 -1.88
N PHE A 37 5.82 14.00 -2.79
CA PHE A 37 5.31 14.35 -4.13
C PHE A 37 3.79 14.43 -4.20
N HIS A 38 3.10 13.44 -3.68
CA HIS A 38 1.64 13.44 -3.63
C HIS A 38 1.10 14.00 -2.30
N ALA A 39 1.88 13.81 -1.24
CA ALA A 39 1.60 14.23 0.13
C ALA A 39 2.89 14.11 0.96
N GLY A 40 2.85 14.56 2.21
CA GLY A 40 4.01 14.59 3.09
C GLY A 40 4.98 15.74 2.77
N ASP A 41 5.80 16.07 3.74
CA ASP A 41 6.95 16.93 3.61
C ASP A 41 8.10 16.37 4.46
N GLU A 42 9.24 17.06 4.49
CA GLU A 42 10.42 16.59 5.22
C GLU A 42 10.18 16.42 6.73
N ASN A 43 9.36 17.28 7.34
CA ASN A 43 9.05 17.20 8.76
C ASN A 43 8.11 16.04 9.05
N VAL A 44 7.05 15.91 8.25
CA VAL A 44 6.07 14.82 8.36
C VAL A 44 6.75 13.48 8.15
N MET A 45 7.62 13.36 7.13
CA MET A 45 8.38 12.14 6.85
C MET A 45 9.26 11.74 8.03
N ASN A 46 10.01 12.71 8.60
CA ASN A 46 10.85 12.50 9.78
C ASN A 46 10.05 11.97 10.98
N GLU A 47 8.93 12.63 11.31
CA GLU A 47 8.10 12.23 12.45
C GLU A 47 7.41 10.89 12.22
N THR A 48 6.97 10.59 10.99
CA THR A 48 6.35 9.30 10.66
C THR A 48 7.33 8.15 10.80
N VAL A 49 8.58 8.29 10.33
CA VAL A 49 9.62 7.27 10.51
C VAL A 49 9.93 7.05 11.98
N LYS A 50 10.03 8.12 12.77
CA LYS A 50 10.26 8.05 14.23
C LYS A 50 9.10 7.37 14.94
N LEU A 51 7.87 7.69 14.57
CA LEU A 51 6.67 7.07 15.11
C LEU A 51 6.59 5.57 14.77
N ALA A 52 6.87 5.19 13.52
CA ALA A 52 6.91 3.79 13.10
C ALA A 52 7.94 2.98 13.90
N LYS A 53 9.15 3.55 14.10
CA LYS A 53 10.18 2.94 14.94
C LYS A 53 9.70 2.71 16.37
N ALA A 54 9.06 3.73 16.98
CA ALA A 54 8.59 3.64 18.37
C ALA A 54 7.55 2.53 18.58
N HIS A 55 6.81 2.15 17.52
CA HIS A 55 5.79 1.11 17.54
C HIS A 55 6.24 -0.22 16.92
N ASN A 56 7.52 -0.35 16.52
CA ASN A 56 8.05 -1.54 15.81
C ASN A 56 7.27 -1.87 14.52
N VAL A 57 6.79 -0.85 13.83
CA VAL A 57 6.11 -0.96 12.54
C VAL A 57 7.14 -0.87 11.42
N ALA A 58 7.07 -1.76 10.45
CA ALA A 58 7.96 -1.77 9.30
C ALA A 58 7.72 -0.52 8.43
N VAL A 59 8.79 0.14 8.00
CA VAL A 59 8.72 1.34 7.17
C VAL A 59 8.86 0.97 5.70
N GLY A 60 7.92 1.39 4.88
CA GLY A 60 7.98 1.30 3.43
C GLY A 60 7.87 2.67 2.77
N ALA A 61 8.44 2.81 1.60
CA ALA A 61 8.30 4.02 0.80
C ALA A 61 6.99 4.04 0.02
N HIS A 62 6.33 5.19 0.02
CA HIS A 62 5.07 5.41 -0.71
C HIS A 62 5.21 6.49 -1.78
N PRO A 63 6.02 6.22 -2.84
CA PRO A 63 6.29 7.19 -3.88
C PRO A 63 5.06 7.42 -4.78
N GLY A 64 4.79 8.66 -5.12
CA GLY A 64 3.68 9.07 -5.97
C GLY A 64 4.09 10.02 -7.08
N LEU A 65 3.15 10.34 -7.97
CA LEU A 65 3.32 11.40 -8.96
C LEU A 65 3.35 12.77 -8.30
N PRO A 66 4.02 13.78 -8.89
CA PRO A 66 4.14 15.14 -8.33
C PRO A 66 2.82 15.92 -8.50
N ASP A 67 1.82 15.56 -7.72
CA ASP A 67 0.45 16.06 -7.81
C ASP A 67 -0.15 16.33 -6.42
N LEU A 68 0.41 17.25 -5.64
CA LEU A 68 -0.11 17.63 -4.32
C LEU A 68 -1.59 18.01 -4.36
N LYS A 69 -2.01 18.79 -5.37
CA LYS A 69 -3.41 19.25 -5.48
C LYS A 69 -4.40 18.12 -5.77
N GLY A 70 -3.98 17.11 -6.50
CA GLY A 70 -4.78 15.93 -6.82
C GLY A 70 -4.45 14.73 -5.93
N PHE A 71 -3.63 14.92 -4.92
CA PHE A 71 -3.21 13.87 -4.01
C PHE A 71 -2.61 12.65 -4.75
N GLY A 72 -1.83 12.91 -5.82
CA GLY A 72 -1.24 11.86 -6.66
C GLY A 72 -2.25 10.93 -7.35
N ARG A 73 -3.53 11.32 -7.43
CA ARG A 73 -4.60 10.46 -7.98
C ARG A 73 -4.98 10.79 -9.42
N ARG A 74 -4.39 11.85 -9.99
CA ARG A 74 -4.58 12.20 -11.39
C ARG A 74 -3.47 11.59 -12.24
N ASN A 75 -3.82 10.99 -13.36
CA ASN A 75 -2.83 10.54 -14.33
C ASN A 75 -2.11 11.76 -14.91
N ILE A 76 -0.78 11.67 -14.95
CA ILE A 76 0.09 12.66 -15.58
C ILE A 76 0.77 11.94 -16.73
N ASP A 77 0.86 12.60 -17.88
CA ASP A 77 1.68 12.13 -19.00
C ASP A 77 3.15 12.32 -18.63
N ILE A 78 3.85 11.19 -18.48
CA ILE A 78 5.20 11.15 -17.92
C ILE A 78 5.98 10.01 -18.60
N SER A 79 7.21 10.29 -18.97
CA SER A 79 8.09 9.30 -19.60
C SER A 79 8.60 8.25 -18.61
N ASN A 80 9.08 7.13 -19.16
CA ASN A 80 9.68 6.06 -18.37
C ASN A 80 10.91 6.53 -17.56
N ASP A 81 11.76 7.35 -18.17
CA ASP A 81 12.93 7.93 -17.49
C ASP A 81 12.52 8.84 -16.33
N GLU A 82 11.46 9.63 -16.49
CA GLU A 82 10.94 10.46 -15.42
C GLU A 82 10.34 9.61 -14.29
N ILE A 83 9.61 8.52 -14.61
CA ILE A 83 9.11 7.57 -13.60
C ILE A 83 10.28 6.95 -12.84
N TYR A 84 11.31 6.47 -13.52
CA TYR A 84 12.49 5.92 -12.88
C TYR A 84 13.14 6.94 -11.93
N ASN A 85 13.41 8.15 -12.41
CA ASN A 85 14.07 9.19 -11.63
C ASN A 85 13.25 9.66 -10.43
N LEU A 86 11.92 9.79 -10.58
CA LEU A 86 11.04 10.17 -9.46
C LEU A 86 10.97 9.07 -8.38
N MET A 87 11.08 7.80 -8.77
CA MET A 87 11.17 6.69 -7.82
C MET A 87 12.46 6.79 -7.01
N ILE A 88 13.61 6.89 -7.67
CA ILE A 88 14.92 7.01 -7.01
C ILE A 88 14.96 8.24 -6.07
N TYR A 89 14.46 9.40 -6.53
CA TYR A 89 14.43 10.62 -5.72
C TYR A 89 13.65 10.43 -4.42
N GLN A 90 12.44 9.87 -4.50
CA GLN A 90 11.56 9.68 -3.35
C GLN A 90 12.08 8.60 -2.39
N LEU A 91 12.62 7.50 -2.92
CA LEU A 91 13.28 6.46 -2.11
C LEU A 91 14.51 7.03 -1.37
N GLY A 92 15.33 7.83 -2.07
CA GLY A 92 16.49 8.50 -1.48
C GLY A 92 16.13 9.46 -0.37
N ALA A 93 15.04 10.22 -0.52
CA ALA A 93 14.55 11.14 0.51
C ALA A 93 14.17 10.38 1.79
N LEU A 94 13.36 9.32 1.68
CA LEU A 94 12.97 8.50 2.83
C LEU A 94 14.18 7.80 3.46
N GLN A 95 15.10 7.27 2.64
CA GLN A 95 16.31 6.59 3.12
C GLN A 95 17.16 7.48 4.02
N GLY A 96 17.21 8.79 3.75
CA GLY A 96 17.91 9.77 4.60
C GLY A 96 17.39 9.76 6.03
N PHE A 97 16.07 9.86 6.21
CA PHE A 97 15.42 9.82 7.52
C PHE A 97 15.48 8.44 8.18
N CYS A 98 15.29 7.38 7.41
CA CYS A 98 15.44 6.01 7.90
C CYS A 98 16.84 5.77 8.47
N ARG A 99 17.89 6.26 7.81
CA ARG A 99 19.27 6.14 8.27
C ARG A 99 19.52 6.87 9.60
N ILE A 100 19.01 8.10 9.74
CA ILE A 100 19.14 8.89 10.99
C ILE A 100 18.47 8.16 12.15
N HIS A 101 17.30 7.60 11.93
CA HIS A 101 16.57 6.86 12.95
C HIS A 101 16.98 5.40 13.11
N GLN A 102 17.98 4.90 12.35
CA GLN A 102 18.43 3.51 12.37
C GLN A 102 17.28 2.51 12.06
N VAL A 103 16.45 2.87 11.10
CA VAL A 103 15.40 2.04 10.53
C VAL A 103 15.82 1.64 9.12
N LYS A 104 15.44 0.47 8.67
CA LYS A 104 15.59 0.06 7.26
C LYS A 104 14.27 0.25 6.53
N ILE A 105 14.34 0.68 5.27
CA ILE A 105 13.18 0.55 4.39
C ILE A 105 12.97 -0.94 4.15
N ASN A 106 11.76 -1.41 4.36
CA ASN A 106 11.37 -2.81 4.20
C ASN A 106 10.73 -3.07 2.82
N HIS A 107 9.89 -2.14 2.36
CA HIS A 107 9.12 -2.33 1.14
C HIS A 107 8.89 -1.02 0.39
N VAL A 108 8.43 -1.13 -0.84
CA VAL A 108 7.98 -0.01 -1.68
C VAL A 108 6.58 -0.29 -2.18
N LYS A 109 5.69 0.65 -1.99
CA LYS A 109 4.32 0.61 -2.49
C LYS A 109 4.02 1.91 -3.23
N PRO A 110 3.97 1.94 -4.56
CA PRO A 110 3.58 3.15 -5.30
C PRO A 110 2.22 3.68 -4.84
N HIS A 111 2.05 5.00 -4.89
CA HIS A 111 0.80 5.66 -4.51
C HIS A 111 -0.11 5.95 -5.70
N GLY A 112 -1.41 5.95 -5.48
CA GLY A 112 -2.44 6.59 -6.29
C GLY A 112 -2.40 6.24 -7.77
N ALA A 113 -2.25 7.25 -8.64
CA ALA A 113 -2.22 7.05 -10.09
C ALA A 113 -1.01 6.23 -10.54
N LEU A 114 0.17 6.45 -9.98
CA LEU A 114 1.37 5.67 -10.29
C LEU A 114 1.16 4.17 -10.01
N TYR A 115 0.52 3.85 -8.90
CA TYR A 115 0.15 2.47 -8.56
C TYR A 115 -0.81 1.86 -9.59
N GLN A 116 -1.85 2.62 -9.99
CA GLN A 116 -2.84 2.13 -10.95
C GLN A 116 -2.27 2.00 -12.37
N MET A 117 -1.40 2.92 -12.77
CA MET A 117 -0.68 2.85 -14.04
C MET A 117 0.21 1.60 -14.08
N GLY A 118 1.06 1.41 -13.07
CA GLY A 118 1.91 0.22 -12.97
C GLY A 118 1.11 -1.08 -12.82
N ALA A 119 -0.07 -1.07 -12.19
CA ALA A 119 -0.89 -2.28 -12.11
C ALA A 119 -1.43 -2.74 -13.48
N LYS A 120 -1.65 -1.81 -14.42
CA LYS A 120 -2.33 -2.03 -15.71
C LYS A 120 -1.42 -1.97 -16.92
N ASP A 121 -0.26 -1.34 -16.79
CA ASP A 121 0.70 -1.17 -17.86
C ASP A 121 2.00 -1.90 -17.52
N ARG A 122 2.39 -2.83 -18.40
CA ARG A 122 3.54 -3.69 -18.21
C ARG A 122 4.87 -2.92 -18.25
N GLU A 123 4.96 -1.93 -19.14
CA GLU A 123 6.18 -1.14 -19.31
C GLU A 123 6.42 -0.25 -18.10
N ILE A 124 5.38 0.44 -17.62
CA ILE A 124 5.43 1.24 -16.40
C ILE A 124 5.75 0.37 -15.18
N ALA A 125 5.14 -0.82 -15.07
CA ALA A 125 5.44 -1.76 -14.00
C ALA A 125 6.91 -2.19 -13.99
N ASN A 126 7.47 -2.47 -15.17
CA ASN A 126 8.88 -2.82 -15.32
C ASN A 126 9.80 -1.68 -14.88
N VAL A 127 9.52 -0.45 -15.30
CA VAL A 127 10.31 0.74 -14.89
C VAL A 127 10.28 0.95 -13.39
N ILE A 128 9.11 0.83 -12.76
CA ILE A 128 8.96 0.93 -11.30
C ILE A 128 9.78 -0.19 -10.62
N ALA A 129 9.66 -1.42 -11.10
CA ALA A 129 10.37 -2.57 -10.55
C ALA A 129 11.89 -2.42 -10.69
N GLN A 130 12.35 -1.95 -11.86
CA GLN A 130 13.78 -1.72 -12.09
C GLN A 130 14.34 -0.63 -11.18
N ALA A 131 13.61 0.48 -11.00
CA ALA A 131 14.04 1.54 -10.09
C ALA A 131 14.17 1.05 -8.63
N VAL A 132 13.26 0.19 -8.17
CA VAL A 132 13.34 -0.40 -6.83
C VAL A 132 14.51 -1.38 -6.74
N TYR A 133 14.73 -2.22 -7.75
CA TYR A 133 15.82 -3.18 -7.79
C TYR A 133 17.19 -2.50 -7.77
N ASP A 134 17.37 -1.45 -8.60
CA ASP A 134 18.63 -0.70 -8.68
C ASP A 134 18.90 0.10 -7.40
N PHE A 135 17.85 0.54 -6.70
CA PHE A 135 17.98 1.21 -5.42
C PHE A 135 18.41 0.23 -4.31
N ASP A 136 17.69 -0.86 -4.14
CA ASP A 136 18.03 -1.95 -3.20
C ASP A 136 17.24 -3.22 -3.55
N PRO A 137 17.90 -4.27 -4.09
CA PRO A 137 17.24 -5.51 -4.49
C PRO A 137 16.67 -6.33 -3.32
N SER A 138 16.95 -5.97 -2.08
CA SER A 138 16.37 -6.62 -0.89
C SER A 138 14.97 -6.11 -0.53
N LEU A 139 14.51 -5.01 -1.15
CA LEU A 139 13.20 -4.43 -0.90
C LEU A 139 12.07 -5.31 -1.45
N VAL A 140 10.96 -5.32 -0.73
CA VAL A 140 9.72 -5.95 -1.19
C VAL A 140 8.92 -4.96 -2.04
N LEU A 141 8.57 -5.29 -3.29
CA LEU A 141 7.62 -4.48 -4.05
C LEU A 141 6.20 -4.93 -3.76
N VAL A 142 5.40 -4.00 -3.23
CA VAL A 142 3.99 -4.21 -2.92
C VAL A 142 3.13 -3.75 -4.09
N GLY A 143 2.42 -4.69 -4.71
CA GLY A 143 1.54 -4.44 -5.85
C GLY A 143 0.14 -5.02 -5.65
N LEU A 144 -0.82 -4.60 -6.47
CA LEU A 144 -2.14 -5.22 -6.52
C LEU A 144 -1.99 -6.70 -6.88
N ALA A 145 -2.68 -7.57 -6.18
CA ALA A 145 -2.70 -8.98 -6.53
C ALA A 145 -3.09 -9.18 -8.01
N ASN A 146 -2.42 -10.09 -8.68
CA ASN A 146 -2.60 -10.41 -10.11
C ASN A 146 -2.28 -9.26 -11.11
N SER A 147 -1.54 -8.22 -10.70
CA SER A 147 -1.19 -7.09 -11.57
C SER A 147 0.20 -7.20 -12.18
N TYR A 148 0.49 -6.35 -13.16
CA TYR A 148 1.83 -6.23 -13.74
C TYR A 148 2.88 -5.77 -12.72
N LEU A 149 2.53 -5.00 -11.68
CA LEU A 149 3.49 -4.67 -10.61
C LEU A 149 4.07 -5.93 -9.96
N ILE A 150 3.27 -6.97 -9.76
CA ILE A 150 3.74 -8.23 -9.19
C ILE A 150 4.54 -9.04 -10.21
N SER A 151 4.05 -9.17 -11.46
CA SER A 151 4.73 -9.98 -12.46
C SER A 151 6.08 -9.39 -12.89
N GLU A 152 6.14 -8.08 -13.15
CA GLU A 152 7.38 -7.44 -13.59
C GLU A 152 8.41 -7.32 -12.44
N ALA A 153 7.96 -7.11 -11.19
CA ALA A 153 8.87 -7.17 -10.05
C ALA A 153 9.53 -8.55 -9.89
N LYS A 154 8.76 -9.63 -10.06
CA LYS A 154 9.33 -11.00 -10.09
C LYS A 154 10.30 -11.20 -11.25
N ASN A 155 10.00 -10.64 -12.42
CA ASN A 155 10.85 -10.76 -13.61
C ASN A 155 12.23 -10.10 -13.41
N VAL A 156 12.30 -8.98 -12.68
CA VAL A 156 13.59 -8.32 -12.35
C VAL A 156 14.28 -8.93 -11.12
N GLY A 157 13.63 -9.87 -10.42
CA GLY A 157 14.24 -10.59 -9.28
C GLY A 157 13.91 -10.01 -7.91
N LEU A 158 12.94 -9.09 -7.80
CA LEU A 158 12.50 -8.58 -6.51
C LEU A 158 11.61 -9.58 -5.75
N ILE A 159 11.67 -9.49 -4.43
CA ILE A 159 10.64 -10.07 -3.56
C ILE A 159 9.35 -9.25 -3.74
N THR A 160 8.21 -9.90 -3.80
CA THR A 160 6.91 -9.23 -4.00
C THR A 160 5.93 -9.55 -2.91
N ALA A 161 5.03 -8.61 -2.63
CA ALA A 161 3.86 -8.84 -1.79
C ALA A 161 2.58 -8.43 -2.52
N SER A 162 1.68 -9.38 -2.67
CA SER A 162 0.38 -9.18 -3.29
C SER A 162 -0.56 -8.50 -2.30
N LYS A 163 -0.91 -7.25 -2.62
CA LYS A 163 -1.81 -6.44 -1.80
C LYS A 163 -3.26 -6.67 -2.17
N VAL A 164 -4.09 -6.80 -1.15
CA VAL A 164 -5.55 -6.84 -1.26
C VAL A 164 -6.19 -5.72 -0.45
N PHE A 165 -7.46 -5.44 -0.74
CA PHE A 165 -8.25 -4.42 -0.05
C PHE A 165 -9.38 -5.07 0.73
N ALA A 166 -9.51 -4.71 1.99
CA ALA A 166 -10.59 -5.20 2.84
C ALA A 166 -11.97 -4.69 2.41
N ASP A 167 -12.02 -3.43 1.96
CA ASP A 167 -13.24 -2.64 1.75
C ASP A 167 -13.56 -2.34 0.28
N ARG A 168 -12.92 -3.05 -0.68
CA ARG A 168 -13.13 -2.81 -2.12
C ARG A 168 -13.72 -4.04 -2.80
N ARG A 169 -14.63 -3.81 -3.75
CA ARG A 169 -15.11 -4.87 -4.63
C ARG A 169 -14.17 -5.14 -5.78
N TYR A 170 -14.22 -6.35 -6.27
CA TYR A 170 -13.36 -6.88 -7.33
C TYR A 170 -14.18 -7.23 -8.58
N GLU A 171 -13.57 -7.04 -9.74
CA GLU A 171 -14.06 -7.54 -11.03
C GLU A 171 -13.76 -9.03 -11.19
N ASP A 172 -14.30 -9.66 -12.27
CA ASP A 172 -14.11 -11.07 -12.55
C ASP A 172 -12.67 -11.46 -12.92
N ASP A 173 -11.85 -10.48 -13.25
CA ASP A 173 -10.41 -10.63 -13.55
C ASP A 173 -9.50 -10.34 -12.35
N GLY A 174 -10.07 -10.00 -11.19
CA GLY A 174 -9.33 -9.66 -9.98
C GLY A 174 -8.88 -8.21 -9.88
N GLN A 175 -9.25 -7.36 -10.86
CA GLN A 175 -9.03 -5.92 -10.75
C GLN A 175 -10.06 -5.29 -9.79
N LEU A 176 -9.76 -4.10 -9.31
CA LEU A 176 -10.70 -3.37 -8.45
C LEU A 176 -11.80 -2.72 -9.29
N VAL A 177 -13.03 -2.81 -8.81
CA VAL A 177 -14.17 -2.06 -9.36
C VAL A 177 -13.85 -0.56 -9.32
N SER A 178 -14.18 0.14 -10.42
CA SER A 178 -13.92 1.58 -10.53
C SER A 178 -14.60 2.37 -9.41
N ARG A 179 -13.89 3.29 -8.75
CA ARG A 179 -14.48 4.19 -7.73
C ARG A 179 -15.63 5.08 -8.26
N LYS A 180 -15.83 5.13 -9.58
CA LYS A 180 -16.97 5.82 -10.20
C LYS A 180 -18.28 5.05 -10.06
N GLU A 181 -18.21 3.75 -9.77
CA GLU A 181 -19.38 2.92 -9.50
C GLU A 181 -19.80 3.08 -8.02
N SER A 182 -21.09 3.19 -7.78
CA SER A 182 -21.64 3.49 -6.46
C SER A 182 -21.40 2.38 -5.43
N ASP A 183 -21.19 1.15 -5.90
CA ASP A 183 -20.99 -0.05 -5.10
C ASP A 183 -19.51 -0.49 -5.02
N ALA A 184 -18.57 0.32 -5.53
CA ALA A 184 -17.15 -0.02 -5.56
C ALA A 184 -16.51 -0.21 -4.17
N VAL A 185 -17.14 0.32 -3.14
CA VAL A 185 -16.67 0.25 -1.73
C VAL A 185 -17.67 -0.55 -0.91
N ILE A 186 -17.17 -1.49 -0.13
CA ILE A 186 -17.94 -2.25 0.85
C ILE A 186 -18.04 -1.40 2.11
N THR A 187 -19.25 -0.96 2.44
CA THR A 187 -19.54 -0.16 3.63
C THR A 187 -19.99 -1.00 4.83
N ASP A 188 -20.46 -2.21 4.57
CA ASP A 188 -20.82 -3.16 5.61
C ASP A 188 -19.56 -3.83 6.17
N THR A 189 -19.34 -3.65 7.48
CA THR A 189 -18.17 -4.17 8.16
C THR A 189 -18.12 -5.71 8.16
N ASP A 190 -19.24 -6.38 8.33
CA ASP A 190 -19.29 -7.83 8.42
C ASP A 190 -19.04 -8.48 7.04
N GLU A 191 -19.52 -7.84 5.97
CA GLU A 191 -19.20 -8.24 4.59
C GLU A 191 -17.68 -8.09 4.34
N ALA A 192 -17.10 -6.96 4.70
CA ALA A 192 -15.68 -6.72 4.53
C ALA A 192 -14.81 -7.70 5.34
N LEU A 193 -15.18 -8.02 6.58
CA LEU A 193 -14.48 -9.02 7.39
C LEU A 193 -14.56 -10.43 6.79
N LYS A 194 -15.71 -10.82 6.25
CA LYS A 194 -15.85 -12.10 5.53
C LYS A 194 -14.97 -12.14 4.29
N GLN A 195 -14.90 -11.04 3.54
CA GLN A 195 -14.01 -10.92 2.39
C GLN A 195 -12.53 -11.09 2.80
N VAL A 196 -12.10 -10.41 3.86
CA VAL A 196 -10.73 -10.53 4.39
C VAL A 196 -10.41 -11.97 4.74
N LEU A 197 -11.27 -12.65 5.49
CA LEU A 197 -11.04 -14.04 5.86
C LEU A 197 -10.97 -14.96 4.64
N LYS A 198 -11.83 -14.77 3.65
CA LYS A 198 -11.82 -15.57 2.41
C LYS A 198 -10.52 -15.33 1.63
N MET A 199 -10.07 -14.08 1.51
CA MET A 199 -8.81 -13.75 0.84
C MET A 199 -7.60 -14.38 1.53
N VAL A 200 -7.53 -14.30 2.86
CA VAL A 200 -6.36 -14.79 3.61
C VAL A 200 -6.36 -16.31 3.75
N LYS A 201 -7.52 -16.94 3.99
CA LYS A 201 -7.61 -18.40 4.25
C LYS A 201 -7.66 -19.23 2.98
N GLU A 202 -8.34 -18.71 1.95
CA GLU A 202 -8.65 -19.47 0.74
C GLU A 202 -7.89 -18.95 -0.50
N ASN A 203 -7.19 -17.81 -0.41
CA ASN A 203 -6.62 -17.10 -1.55
C ASN A 203 -7.67 -16.80 -2.63
N LYS A 204 -8.86 -16.40 -2.22
CA LYS A 204 -10.00 -16.13 -3.09
C LYS A 204 -10.75 -14.88 -2.68
N VAL A 205 -11.36 -14.22 -3.65
CA VAL A 205 -12.34 -13.15 -3.43
C VAL A 205 -13.59 -13.44 -4.28
N ILE A 206 -14.73 -12.92 -3.86
CA ILE A 206 -15.95 -12.95 -4.67
C ILE A 206 -16.04 -11.65 -5.46
N SER A 207 -16.11 -11.75 -6.79
CA SER A 207 -16.30 -10.60 -7.67
C SER A 207 -17.70 -10.01 -7.54
N LYS A 208 -17.90 -8.80 -8.08
CA LYS A 208 -19.22 -8.15 -8.12
C LYS A 208 -20.28 -8.98 -8.87
N ASN A 209 -19.87 -9.89 -9.74
CA ASN A 209 -20.74 -10.81 -10.48
C ASN A 209 -20.86 -12.20 -9.81
N ASN A 210 -20.51 -12.31 -8.51
CA ASN A 210 -20.56 -13.54 -7.72
C ASN A 210 -19.68 -14.69 -8.24
N LYS A 211 -18.56 -14.38 -8.93
CA LYS A 211 -17.57 -15.37 -9.33
C LYS A 211 -16.45 -15.45 -8.30
N GLU A 212 -15.93 -16.64 -8.06
CA GLU A 212 -14.71 -16.83 -7.30
C GLU A 212 -13.49 -16.45 -8.17
N VAL A 213 -12.68 -15.55 -7.65
CA VAL A 213 -11.42 -15.12 -8.27
C VAL A 213 -10.27 -15.51 -7.34
N THR A 214 -9.31 -16.24 -7.88
CA THR A 214 -8.09 -16.61 -7.13
C THR A 214 -7.15 -15.41 -7.07
N LEU A 215 -6.69 -15.07 -5.86
CA LEU A 215 -5.68 -14.05 -5.62
C LEU A 215 -4.88 -14.39 -4.36
N GLN A 216 -3.60 -14.04 -4.35
CA GLN A 216 -2.76 -14.15 -3.17
C GLN A 216 -2.94 -12.91 -2.29
N ALA A 217 -3.03 -13.09 -0.97
CA ALA A 217 -3.17 -12.00 0.00
C ALA A 217 -1.98 -12.02 0.97
N ASP A 218 -0.89 -11.36 0.61
CA ASP A 218 0.29 -11.23 1.47
C ASP A 218 0.13 -10.05 2.44
N THR A 219 -0.54 -8.98 2.01
CA THR A 219 -0.78 -7.78 2.80
C THR A 219 -2.15 -7.18 2.53
N ILE A 220 -2.83 -6.77 3.59
CA ILE A 220 -4.15 -6.12 3.54
C ILE A 220 -3.95 -4.63 3.74
N CYS A 221 -4.39 -3.84 2.76
CA CYS A 221 -4.40 -2.40 2.89
C CYS A 221 -5.62 -1.95 3.70
N VAL A 222 -5.35 -1.14 4.71
CA VAL A 222 -6.37 -0.45 5.51
C VAL A 222 -6.17 1.05 5.36
N HIS A 223 -7.27 1.81 5.43
CA HIS A 223 -7.23 3.26 5.32
C HIS A 223 -7.47 3.88 6.70
N GLY A 224 -6.72 4.95 7.01
CA GLY A 224 -6.78 5.64 8.30
C GLY A 224 -7.62 6.93 8.32
N ASP A 225 -8.19 7.30 7.19
CA ASP A 225 -8.75 8.64 6.92
C ASP A 225 -10.27 8.77 7.15
N GLY A 226 -10.93 7.76 7.67
CA GLY A 226 -12.37 7.77 7.95
C GLY A 226 -12.70 7.72 9.44
N GLU A 227 -13.84 8.29 9.82
CA GLU A 227 -14.33 8.32 11.21
C GLU A 227 -14.48 6.91 11.83
N HIS A 228 -14.71 5.90 10.97
CA HIS A 228 -14.81 4.49 11.35
C HIS A 228 -13.56 3.67 11.08
N ALA A 229 -12.49 4.28 10.54
CA ALA A 229 -11.30 3.57 10.08
C ALA A 229 -10.61 2.80 11.22
N LEU A 230 -10.40 3.44 12.37
CA LEU A 230 -9.78 2.81 13.53
C LEU A 230 -10.56 1.59 14.04
N LEU A 231 -11.89 1.73 14.12
CA LEU A 231 -12.76 0.63 14.53
C LEU A 231 -12.69 -0.54 13.52
N PHE A 232 -12.66 -0.20 12.24
CA PHE A 232 -12.57 -1.20 11.17
C PHE A 232 -11.25 -1.97 11.21
N VAL A 233 -10.12 -1.27 11.34
CA VAL A 233 -8.80 -1.91 11.47
C VAL A 233 -8.72 -2.77 12.72
N SER A 234 -9.25 -2.28 13.86
CA SER A 234 -9.30 -3.06 15.10
C SER A 234 -10.09 -4.36 14.94
N LYS A 235 -11.24 -4.32 14.25
CA LYS A 235 -12.06 -5.50 13.96
C LYS A 235 -11.35 -6.48 13.01
N ILE A 236 -10.63 -5.98 12.00
CA ILE A 236 -9.81 -6.84 11.12
C ILE A 236 -8.75 -7.58 11.95
N ARG A 237 -8.03 -6.86 12.82
CA ARG A 237 -7.05 -7.52 13.71
C ARG A 237 -7.69 -8.57 14.60
N GLU A 238 -8.78 -8.23 15.25
CA GLU A 238 -9.50 -9.13 16.16
C GLU A 238 -9.93 -10.42 15.46
N ILE A 239 -10.54 -10.32 14.27
CA ILE A 239 -11.01 -11.50 13.53
C ILE A 239 -9.83 -12.36 13.03
N LEU A 240 -8.75 -11.74 12.55
CA LEU A 240 -7.55 -12.48 12.11
C LEU A 240 -6.92 -13.25 13.28
N MET A 241 -6.76 -12.59 14.44
CA MET A 241 -6.21 -13.23 15.63
C MET A 241 -7.12 -14.37 16.15
N LYS A 242 -8.43 -14.16 16.15
CA LYS A 242 -9.41 -15.19 16.54
C LYS A 242 -9.34 -16.43 15.65
N GLU A 243 -9.04 -16.25 14.39
CA GLU A 243 -8.89 -17.33 13.40
C GLU A 243 -7.47 -17.94 13.37
N GLY A 244 -6.60 -17.56 14.30
CA GLY A 244 -5.24 -18.09 14.43
C GLY A 244 -4.31 -17.65 13.29
N ILE A 245 -4.57 -16.48 12.70
CA ILE A 245 -3.72 -15.89 11.65
C ILE A 245 -2.73 -14.93 12.30
N ASP A 246 -1.44 -15.16 12.09
CA ASP A 246 -0.37 -14.28 12.57
C ASP A 246 -0.33 -12.98 11.78
N ILE A 247 -0.36 -11.86 12.49
CA ILE A 247 -0.28 -10.52 11.89
C ILE A 247 1.16 -10.05 12.05
N GLN A 248 1.92 -10.02 10.94
CA GLN A 248 3.35 -9.70 10.91
C GLN A 248 3.66 -8.86 9.67
N SER A 249 4.69 -8.02 9.76
CA SER A 249 5.20 -7.28 8.59
C SER A 249 5.75 -8.22 7.50
N LEU A 250 5.88 -7.67 6.31
CA LEU A 250 6.45 -8.33 5.13
C LEU A 250 7.89 -8.78 5.34
#